data_b89b0d0bfbedd24fe2cda4a39ad50794
#
_entry.id   b89b0d0bfbedd24fe2cda4a39ad50794
#
_cell.length_a   1.000
_cell.length_b   1.000
_cell.length_c   1.000
_cell.angle_alpha   90.00
_cell.angle_beta   90.00
_cell.angle_gamma   90.00
#
_symmetry.space_group_name_H-M   'P 1'
#
loop_
_entity.id
_entity.type
_entity.pdbx_description
1 polymer ?
#
loop_
_entity_poly.entity_id
_entity_poly.type
_entity_poly.pdbx_seq_one_letter_code
_entity_poly.pdbx_strand_id
1 'polypeptide(L)'
;MTEHLHLGSAYASSVSFRDRIPLWVAEHLTSADRDGDGVDRSNSRFRSDEAVPGCFRATNEDYRGSALSRGHMAPAGAHKQSQDGLNETFLLSSNILPQELSNNGSDWLRLERFVKDLTKTFSDVHVVSGPLFLPEALPDEARSPLARKDAVRKRVTFDVIGDHAVAVPTHLYKVVLAEGGAGGERRLSAFVLPNGPVPGHPPLDSFVVPLEQVEASAGLVVFPELSEKGAIAPLCGGELGACGIGAMDGRIAGWKMLGNLKLSSNCLELRSAWAEVEGHGGLDNMRMMSQTKDSLASSMACEWQPPKAPLKQPEGAAPPEEGKPPSS
;
A
#
# COMPACT_ATOMS: atom_id res chain seq x y z
N MET A 1 -12.73 1.44 -29.07
CA MET A 1 -12.94 1.26 -27.62
C MET A 1 -11.55 1.12 -27.01
N THR A 2 -11.22 1.93 -26.01
CA THR A 2 -9.89 2.00 -25.39
C THR A 2 -9.88 1.50 -23.94
N GLU A 3 -11.05 1.14 -23.42
CA GLU A 3 -11.29 0.70 -22.07
C GLU A 3 -12.47 -0.27 -21.99
N HIS A 4 -12.57 -1.02 -20.91
CA HIS A 4 -13.66 -1.93 -20.59
C HIS A 4 -14.26 -1.52 -19.24
N LEU A 5 -15.57 -1.41 -19.16
CA LEU A 5 -16.30 -1.17 -17.92
C LEU A 5 -16.69 -2.52 -17.31
N HIS A 6 -16.16 -2.83 -16.13
CA HIS A 6 -16.54 -3.96 -15.30
C HIS A 6 -17.60 -3.50 -14.29
N LEU A 7 -18.73 -4.18 -14.25
CA LEU A 7 -19.82 -3.93 -13.29
C LEU A 7 -20.10 -5.22 -12.53
N GLY A 8 -19.50 -5.34 -11.39
CA GLY A 8 -19.57 -6.53 -10.55
C GLY A 8 -20.44 -6.34 -9.32
N SER A 9 -20.53 -7.39 -8.52
CA SER A 9 -21.24 -7.37 -7.23
C SER A 9 -20.41 -6.74 -6.11
N ALA A 10 -19.09 -6.84 -6.19
CA ALA A 10 -18.16 -6.33 -5.20
C ALA A 10 -17.71 -4.89 -5.51
N TYR A 11 -17.50 -4.58 -6.78
CA TYR A 11 -17.00 -3.28 -7.22
C TYR A 11 -17.38 -3.00 -8.67
N ALA A 12 -17.25 -1.75 -9.08
CA ALA A 12 -17.22 -1.35 -10.49
C ALA A 12 -15.84 -0.82 -10.83
N SER A 13 -15.37 -1.04 -12.07
CA SER A 13 -14.07 -0.50 -12.51
C SER A 13 -14.05 -0.22 -14.01
N SER A 14 -13.13 0.64 -14.43
CA SER A 14 -12.76 0.81 -15.83
C SER A 14 -11.34 0.27 -16.06
N VAL A 15 -11.17 -0.57 -17.07
CA VAL A 15 -9.90 -1.23 -17.40
C VAL A 15 -9.24 -0.53 -18.58
N SER A 16 -8.02 -0.05 -18.43
CA SER A 16 -7.18 0.47 -19.51
C SER A 16 -6.70 -0.67 -20.40
N PHE A 17 -7.06 -0.64 -21.68
CA PHE A 17 -6.53 -1.60 -22.65
C PHE A 17 -5.04 -1.37 -22.96
N ARG A 18 -4.58 -0.11 -22.87
CA ARG A 18 -3.18 0.22 -23.06
C ARG A 18 -2.31 -0.29 -21.92
N ASP A 19 -2.76 -0.04 -20.70
CA ASP A 19 -1.94 -0.25 -19.49
C ASP A 19 -2.22 -1.62 -18.83
N ARG A 20 -3.34 -2.28 -19.18
CA ARG A 20 -3.78 -3.61 -18.69
C ARG A 20 -4.01 -3.67 -17.19
N ILE A 21 -4.35 -2.54 -16.61
CA ILE A 21 -4.68 -2.34 -15.20
C ILE A 21 -5.96 -1.51 -15.09
N PRO A 22 -6.64 -1.47 -13.93
CA PRO A 22 -7.78 -0.58 -13.76
C PRO A 22 -7.34 0.89 -13.84
N LEU A 23 -8.15 1.72 -14.47
CA LEU A 23 -8.05 3.19 -14.41
C LEU A 23 -8.59 3.69 -13.07
N TRP A 24 -9.66 3.09 -12.63
CA TRP A 24 -10.28 3.31 -11.32
C TRP A 24 -11.09 2.09 -10.93
N VAL A 25 -11.26 1.92 -9.62
CA VAL A 25 -12.12 0.91 -8.98
C VAL A 25 -12.96 1.62 -7.94
N ALA A 26 -14.28 1.50 -8.05
CA ALA A 26 -15.24 2.07 -7.12
C ALA A 26 -15.93 0.96 -6.32
N GLU A 27 -15.97 1.09 -5.01
CA GLU A 27 -16.63 0.15 -4.09
C GLU A 27 -17.50 0.91 -3.09
N HIS A 28 -18.56 0.26 -2.64
CA HIS A 28 -19.42 0.73 -1.56
C HIS A 28 -19.35 -0.27 -0.41
N LEU A 29 -18.96 0.19 0.76
CA LEU A 29 -18.76 -0.62 1.96
C LEU A 29 -19.77 -0.23 3.04
N THR A 30 -20.32 -1.24 3.70
CA THR A 30 -21.23 -1.11 4.82
C THR A 30 -20.79 -1.97 6.00
N SER A 31 -21.48 -1.91 7.12
CA SER A 31 -21.20 -2.80 8.25
C SER A 31 -21.37 -4.28 7.89
N ALA A 32 -22.23 -4.62 6.91
CA ALA A 32 -22.44 -5.99 6.46
C ALA A 32 -21.20 -6.60 5.77
N ASP A 33 -20.32 -5.76 5.20
CA ASP A 33 -19.11 -6.20 4.50
C ASP A 33 -17.99 -6.66 5.46
N ARG A 34 -18.14 -6.38 6.76
CA ARG A 34 -17.12 -6.71 7.75
C ARG A 34 -17.10 -8.19 8.14
N ASP A 35 -18.27 -8.81 8.26
CA ASP A 35 -18.47 -10.02 9.05
C ASP A 35 -19.12 -11.14 8.24
N GLY A 36 -18.64 -11.40 7.02
CA GLY A 36 -19.11 -12.53 6.21
C GLY A 36 -18.64 -13.86 6.78
N ASP A 37 -19.58 -14.62 7.38
CA ASP A 37 -19.35 -16.01 7.78
C ASP A 37 -19.44 -16.95 6.57
N GLY A 38 -18.53 -17.90 6.48
CA GLY A 38 -18.57 -18.96 5.47
C GLY A 38 -17.85 -18.66 4.14
N VAL A 39 -17.13 -17.54 4.06
CA VAL A 39 -16.33 -17.19 2.88
C VAL A 39 -14.86 -17.48 3.15
N ASP A 40 -14.24 -18.29 2.29
CA ASP A 40 -12.86 -18.71 2.45
C ASP A 40 -11.98 -18.15 1.30
N ARG A 41 -11.04 -17.27 1.67
CA ARG A 41 -10.04 -16.72 0.75
C ARG A 41 -9.15 -17.80 0.12
N SER A 42 -8.95 -18.94 0.79
CA SER A 42 -8.15 -20.05 0.24
C SER A 42 -8.74 -20.64 -1.05
N ASN A 43 -10.05 -20.45 -1.25
CA ASN A 43 -10.77 -20.87 -2.46
C ASN A 43 -10.64 -19.86 -3.61
N SER A 44 -10.14 -18.65 -3.35
CA SER A 44 -9.97 -17.61 -4.37
C SER A 44 -8.62 -17.73 -5.07
N ARG A 45 -8.61 -17.45 -6.36
CA ARG A 45 -7.40 -17.51 -7.21
C ARG A 45 -7.34 -16.28 -8.11
N PHE A 46 -6.16 -15.71 -8.25
CA PHE A 46 -5.92 -14.69 -9.26
C PHE A 46 -6.13 -15.28 -10.66
N ARG A 47 -6.94 -14.63 -11.45
CA ARG A 47 -7.26 -15.02 -12.80
C ARG A 47 -7.48 -13.81 -13.71
N SER A 48 -7.23 -13.96 -14.99
CA SER A 48 -7.56 -12.92 -15.97
C SER A 48 -9.07 -12.69 -15.99
N ASP A 49 -9.48 -11.44 -16.20
CA ASP A 49 -10.88 -11.12 -16.47
C ASP A 49 -11.23 -11.49 -17.91
N GLU A 50 -12.12 -12.46 -18.09
CA GLU A 50 -12.51 -12.96 -19.40
C GLU A 50 -13.38 -11.97 -20.18
N ALA A 51 -13.99 -11.00 -19.52
CA ALA A 51 -14.74 -9.93 -20.18
C ALA A 51 -13.82 -8.93 -20.89
N VAL A 52 -12.56 -8.81 -20.47
CA VAL A 52 -11.55 -8.01 -21.18
C VAL A 52 -11.05 -8.79 -22.39
N PRO A 53 -10.95 -8.19 -23.60
CA PRO A 53 -10.44 -8.88 -24.78
C PRO A 53 -9.02 -9.43 -24.56
N GLY A 54 -8.74 -10.65 -25.06
CA GLY A 54 -7.55 -11.44 -24.72
C GLY A 54 -6.21 -10.72 -24.89
N CYS A 55 -6.06 -9.90 -25.95
CA CYS A 55 -4.84 -9.11 -26.21
C CYS A 55 -4.61 -7.95 -25.22
N PHE A 56 -5.59 -7.64 -24.38
CA PHE A 56 -5.52 -6.56 -23.37
C PHE A 56 -5.58 -7.09 -21.93
N ARG A 57 -5.52 -8.41 -21.73
CA ARG A 57 -5.56 -9.03 -20.41
C ARG A 57 -4.16 -9.09 -19.80
N ALA A 58 -4.08 -8.83 -18.51
CA ALA A 58 -2.97 -9.27 -17.70
C ALA A 58 -3.16 -10.75 -17.31
N THR A 59 -2.07 -11.46 -17.16
CA THR A 59 -2.04 -12.87 -16.75
C THR A 59 -1.17 -13.07 -15.51
N ASN A 60 -1.26 -14.22 -14.86
CA ASN A 60 -0.37 -14.54 -13.73
C ASN A 60 1.10 -14.65 -14.15
N GLU A 61 1.37 -14.97 -15.42
CA GLU A 61 2.74 -15.07 -15.95
C GLU A 61 3.41 -13.70 -15.97
N ASP A 62 2.68 -12.63 -16.26
CA ASP A 62 3.22 -11.27 -16.27
C ASP A 62 3.79 -10.85 -14.90
N TYR A 63 3.22 -11.38 -13.81
CA TYR A 63 3.68 -11.10 -12.44
C TYR A 63 4.81 -12.02 -11.97
N ARG A 64 5.02 -13.15 -12.65
CA ARG A 64 6.01 -14.14 -12.23
C ARG A 64 7.42 -13.60 -12.37
N GLY A 65 8.18 -13.58 -11.27
CA GLY A 65 9.56 -13.10 -11.25
C GLY A 65 9.73 -11.58 -11.33
N SER A 66 8.63 -10.81 -11.36
CA SER A 66 8.67 -9.34 -11.41
C SER A 66 9.10 -8.69 -10.09
N ALA A 67 9.17 -9.44 -8.99
CA ALA A 67 9.35 -8.94 -7.63
C ALA A 67 8.22 -8.01 -7.14
N LEU A 68 7.12 -7.91 -7.90
CA LEU A 68 5.93 -7.15 -7.53
C LEU A 68 4.79 -8.08 -7.08
N SER A 69 3.91 -7.56 -6.26
CA SER A 69 2.70 -8.24 -5.82
C SER A 69 1.51 -7.92 -6.74
N ARG A 70 0.49 -8.74 -6.65
CA ARG A 70 -0.83 -8.50 -7.22
C ARG A 70 -1.64 -7.69 -6.22
N GLY A 71 -1.52 -6.34 -6.32
CA GLY A 71 -2.17 -5.40 -5.42
C GLY A 71 -3.64 -5.24 -5.75
N HIS A 72 -4.50 -5.33 -4.72
CA HIS A 72 -5.93 -5.10 -4.84
C HIS A 72 -6.25 -3.59 -4.74
N MET A 73 -7.18 -3.13 -5.57
CA MET A 73 -7.77 -1.79 -5.40
C MET A 73 -9.02 -1.86 -4.51
N ALA A 74 -9.95 -2.77 -4.79
CA ALA A 74 -11.00 -3.21 -3.86
C ALA A 74 -10.48 -4.43 -3.08
N PRO A 75 -10.22 -4.31 -1.75
CA PRO A 75 -9.53 -5.34 -0.99
C PRO A 75 -10.44 -6.55 -0.70
N ALA A 76 -9.93 -7.75 -0.92
CA ALA A 76 -10.63 -9.00 -0.64
C ALA A 76 -11.17 -9.09 0.80
N GLY A 77 -10.52 -8.40 1.76
CA GLY A 77 -10.93 -8.37 3.16
C GLY A 77 -12.21 -7.58 3.44
N ALA A 78 -12.66 -6.74 2.50
CA ALA A 78 -13.87 -5.94 2.59
C ALA A 78 -15.07 -6.55 1.86
N HIS A 79 -14.88 -7.60 1.04
CA HIS A 79 -15.93 -8.21 0.23
C HIS A 79 -16.16 -9.68 0.64
N LYS A 80 -16.69 -9.88 1.84
CA LYS A 80 -16.92 -11.21 2.43
C LYS A 80 -18.39 -11.60 2.51
N GLN A 81 -19.29 -10.87 1.91
CA GLN A 81 -20.73 -11.21 1.91
C GLN A 81 -21.03 -12.48 1.13
N SER A 82 -20.25 -12.75 0.07
CA SER A 82 -20.37 -13.95 -0.75
C SER A 82 -19.02 -14.42 -1.25
N GLN A 83 -18.89 -15.73 -1.55
CA GLN A 83 -17.69 -16.28 -2.17
C GLN A 83 -17.47 -15.70 -3.58
N ASP A 84 -18.55 -15.42 -4.32
CA ASP A 84 -18.47 -14.82 -5.65
C ASP A 84 -17.94 -13.39 -5.60
N GLY A 85 -18.45 -12.55 -4.71
CA GLY A 85 -17.93 -11.20 -4.49
C GLY A 85 -16.46 -11.21 -4.07
N LEU A 86 -16.08 -12.12 -3.17
CA LEU A 86 -14.68 -12.30 -2.81
C LEU A 86 -13.83 -12.73 -4.01
N ASN A 87 -14.28 -13.71 -4.79
CA ASN A 87 -13.57 -14.22 -5.97
C ASN A 87 -13.41 -13.16 -7.06
N GLU A 88 -14.37 -12.25 -7.16
CA GLU A 88 -14.35 -11.14 -8.12
C GLU A 88 -13.20 -10.17 -7.82
N THR A 89 -12.85 -9.95 -6.55
CA THR A 89 -11.71 -9.08 -6.20
C THR A 89 -10.36 -9.59 -6.72
N PHE A 90 -10.25 -10.86 -7.16
CA PHE A 90 -9.03 -11.47 -7.69
C PHE A 90 -8.90 -11.39 -9.22
N LEU A 91 -9.73 -10.59 -9.89
CA LEU A 91 -9.66 -10.38 -11.33
C LEU A 91 -8.48 -9.47 -11.71
N LEU A 92 -7.55 -10.03 -12.48
CA LEU A 92 -6.44 -9.28 -13.06
C LEU A 92 -6.98 -8.26 -14.07
N SER A 93 -6.34 -7.13 -14.20
CA SER A 93 -6.73 -5.97 -15.01
C SER A 93 -7.95 -5.20 -14.50
N SER A 94 -8.95 -5.86 -13.90
CA SER A 94 -10.19 -5.19 -13.46
C SER A 94 -10.10 -4.67 -12.02
N ASN A 95 -9.34 -5.36 -11.15
CA ASN A 95 -9.12 -4.95 -9.77
C ASN A 95 -7.65 -4.97 -9.33
N ILE A 96 -6.82 -5.70 -10.05
CA ILE A 96 -5.45 -6.00 -9.66
C ILE A 96 -4.47 -5.20 -10.55
N LEU A 97 -3.46 -4.63 -9.91
CA LEU A 97 -2.34 -3.99 -10.57
C LEU A 97 -1.00 -4.37 -9.92
N PRO A 98 0.14 -4.17 -10.62
CA PRO A 98 1.47 -4.42 -10.05
C PRO A 98 1.76 -3.44 -8.91
N GLN A 99 2.03 -3.99 -7.73
CA GLN A 99 2.30 -3.20 -6.51
C GLN A 99 3.55 -3.69 -5.80
N GLU A 100 4.32 -2.75 -5.28
CA GLU A 100 5.50 -3.06 -4.47
C GLU A 100 5.10 -3.86 -3.21
N LEU A 101 5.85 -4.93 -2.91
CA LEU A 101 5.50 -5.93 -1.89
C LEU A 101 5.40 -5.33 -0.48
N SER A 102 6.36 -4.49 -0.10
CA SER A 102 6.37 -3.92 1.25
C SER A 102 5.27 -2.88 1.44
N ASN A 103 5.00 -2.07 0.41
CA ASN A 103 3.91 -1.11 0.41
C ASN A 103 2.55 -1.83 0.51
N ASN A 104 2.30 -2.83 -0.35
CA ASN A 104 1.06 -3.61 -0.35
C ASN A 104 0.78 -4.27 1.01
N GLY A 105 1.83 -4.82 1.64
CA GLY A 105 1.71 -5.50 2.94
C GLY A 105 1.76 -4.58 4.17
N SER A 106 2.10 -3.30 4.01
CA SER A 106 2.22 -2.35 5.11
C SER A 106 1.30 -1.13 4.94
N ASP A 107 1.79 -0.04 4.36
CA ASP A 107 1.08 1.24 4.39
C ASP A 107 -0.24 1.20 3.60
N TRP A 108 -0.29 0.48 2.45
CA TRP A 108 -1.54 0.26 1.73
C TRP A 108 -2.53 -0.59 2.53
N LEU A 109 -2.07 -1.68 3.15
CA LEU A 109 -2.91 -2.52 4.01
C LEU A 109 -3.43 -1.74 5.23
N ARG A 110 -2.62 -0.82 5.80
CA ARG A 110 -3.07 0.07 6.88
C ARG A 110 -4.23 0.94 6.42
N LEU A 111 -4.11 1.55 5.24
CA LEU A 111 -5.16 2.38 4.66
C LEU A 111 -6.43 1.56 4.40
N GLU A 112 -6.32 0.35 3.84
CA GLU A 112 -7.46 -0.54 3.63
C GLU A 112 -8.18 -0.90 4.95
N ARG A 113 -7.41 -1.18 6.01
CA ARG A 113 -7.97 -1.46 7.34
C ARG A 113 -8.67 -0.24 7.93
N PHE A 114 -8.07 0.93 7.80
CA PHE A 114 -8.68 2.19 8.23
C PHE A 114 -10.02 2.41 7.53
N VAL A 115 -10.05 2.29 6.22
CA VAL A 115 -11.28 2.47 5.42
C VAL A 115 -12.37 1.46 5.83
N LYS A 116 -11.99 0.18 6.00
CA LYS A 116 -12.92 -0.83 6.51
C LYS A 116 -13.45 -0.48 7.91
N ASP A 117 -12.61 0.05 8.78
CA ASP A 117 -13.01 0.40 10.14
C ASP A 117 -13.97 1.59 10.20
N LEU A 118 -14.00 2.46 9.18
CA LEU A 118 -15.00 3.54 9.07
C LEU A 118 -16.44 2.99 9.06
N THR A 119 -16.70 1.78 8.56
CA THR A 119 -18.02 1.15 8.58
C THR A 119 -18.54 0.81 9.99
N LYS A 120 -17.72 1.02 11.03
CA LYS A 120 -18.16 0.92 12.44
C LYS A 120 -18.92 2.18 12.88
N THR A 121 -18.64 3.31 12.23
CA THR A 121 -19.16 4.63 12.62
C THR A 121 -20.11 5.21 11.58
N PHE A 122 -19.82 4.94 10.29
CA PHE A 122 -20.59 5.42 9.16
C PHE A 122 -21.39 4.27 8.54
N SER A 123 -22.63 4.55 8.14
CA SER A 123 -23.49 3.54 7.50
C SER A 123 -22.98 3.18 6.10
N ASP A 124 -22.43 4.16 5.39
CA ASP A 124 -22.01 4.06 4.01
C ASP A 124 -20.61 4.62 3.83
N VAL A 125 -19.72 3.84 3.23
CA VAL A 125 -18.36 4.24 2.90
C VAL A 125 -18.12 3.97 1.41
N HIS A 126 -18.08 5.05 0.63
CA HIS A 126 -17.83 5.00 -0.80
C HIS A 126 -16.35 5.24 -1.07
N VAL A 127 -15.73 4.37 -1.85
CA VAL A 127 -14.30 4.40 -2.09
C VAL A 127 -14.02 4.37 -3.59
N VAL A 128 -13.13 5.24 -4.04
CA VAL A 128 -12.58 5.18 -5.40
C VAL A 128 -11.07 5.08 -5.31
N SER A 129 -10.52 3.99 -5.86
CA SER A 129 -9.09 3.68 -5.84
C SER A 129 -8.55 3.54 -7.25
N GLY A 130 -7.26 3.80 -7.43
CA GLY A 130 -6.65 3.57 -8.73
C GLY A 130 -5.17 3.94 -8.79
N PRO A 131 -4.56 3.77 -9.98
CA PRO A 131 -3.17 4.10 -10.24
C PRO A 131 -2.99 5.59 -10.55
N LEU A 132 -1.78 6.09 -10.26
CA LEU A 132 -1.30 7.37 -10.76
C LEU A 132 0.08 7.18 -11.40
N PHE A 133 0.32 7.95 -12.46
CA PHE A 133 1.61 8.06 -13.14
C PHE A 133 2.08 9.51 -13.00
N LEU A 134 2.67 9.83 -11.84
CA LEU A 134 3.01 11.21 -11.52
C LEU A 134 4.29 11.65 -12.24
N PRO A 135 4.28 12.86 -12.81
CA PRO A 135 5.42 13.37 -13.54
C PRO A 135 6.52 13.89 -12.60
N GLU A 136 7.75 13.58 -12.94
CA GLU A 136 8.96 14.11 -12.31
C GLU A 136 9.55 15.27 -13.09
N ALA A 137 10.23 16.19 -12.39
CA ALA A 137 10.99 17.25 -13.04
C ALA A 137 12.15 16.64 -13.85
N LEU A 138 12.35 17.14 -15.07
CA LEU A 138 13.54 16.76 -15.83
C LEU A 138 14.78 17.37 -15.18
N PRO A 139 15.88 16.59 -15.02
CA PRO A 139 17.17 17.15 -14.64
C PRO A 139 17.64 18.20 -15.68
N ASP A 140 18.41 19.18 -15.23
CA ASP A 140 18.82 20.31 -16.08
C ASP A 140 19.59 19.86 -17.31
N GLU A 141 20.39 18.79 -17.21
CA GLU A 141 21.14 18.20 -18.31
C GLU A 141 20.24 17.63 -19.43
N ALA A 142 19.02 17.26 -19.09
CA ALA A 142 18.03 16.73 -20.06
C ALA A 142 17.23 17.83 -20.76
N ARG A 143 17.49 19.11 -20.46
CA ARG A 143 16.81 20.24 -21.07
C ARG A 143 17.43 20.55 -22.45
N SER A 144 16.55 20.75 -23.43
CA SER A 144 16.98 21.19 -24.73
C SER A 144 17.59 22.60 -24.66
N PRO A 145 18.75 22.87 -25.32
CA PRO A 145 19.32 24.21 -25.41
C PRO A 145 18.39 25.23 -26.08
N LEU A 146 17.40 24.75 -26.85
CA LEU A 146 16.38 25.57 -27.51
C LEU A 146 15.16 25.85 -26.62
N ALA A 147 15.07 25.24 -25.47
CA ALA A 147 13.97 25.49 -24.55
C ALA A 147 14.14 26.87 -23.89
N ARG A 148 13.02 27.55 -23.69
CA ARG A 148 13.00 28.77 -22.88
C ARG A 148 13.42 28.44 -21.44
N LYS A 149 14.16 29.37 -20.80
CA LYS A 149 14.66 29.15 -19.41
C LYS A 149 13.56 28.93 -18.39
N ASP A 150 12.37 29.49 -18.64
CA ASP A 150 11.17 29.39 -17.82
C ASP A 150 10.25 28.21 -18.20
N ALA A 151 10.60 27.45 -19.24
CA ALA A 151 9.80 26.32 -19.70
C ALA A 151 9.90 25.15 -18.70
N VAL A 152 8.76 24.76 -18.13
CA VAL A 152 8.67 23.59 -17.25
C VAL A 152 8.42 22.36 -18.11
N ARG A 153 9.39 21.45 -18.16
CA ARG A 153 9.22 20.10 -18.75
C ARG A 153 9.27 19.06 -17.65
N LYS A 154 8.33 18.14 -17.71
CA LYS A 154 8.27 17.00 -16.81
C LYS A 154 8.28 15.71 -17.63
N ARG A 155 8.67 14.62 -17.01
CA ARG A 155 8.65 13.28 -17.61
C ARG A 155 7.88 12.34 -16.69
N VAL A 156 7.08 11.46 -17.28
CA VAL A 156 6.54 10.31 -16.60
C VAL A 156 7.38 9.09 -17.00
N THR A 157 7.96 8.41 -16.03
CA THR A 157 8.69 7.15 -16.23
C THR A 157 8.03 6.09 -15.36
N PHE A 158 7.73 4.95 -15.94
CA PHE A 158 7.19 3.81 -15.23
C PHE A 158 7.63 2.51 -15.91
N ASP A 159 7.69 1.45 -15.15
CA ASP A 159 8.03 0.12 -15.63
C ASP A 159 6.81 -0.59 -16.19
N VAL A 160 7.05 -1.59 -17.00
CA VAL A 160 6.05 -2.57 -17.42
C VAL A 160 6.54 -3.98 -17.10
N ILE A 161 5.63 -4.91 -16.77
CA ILE A 161 5.98 -6.29 -16.45
C ILE A 161 5.34 -7.27 -17.43
N GLY A 162 6.00 -8.39 -17.60
CA GLY A 162 5.55 -9.52 -18.42
C GLY A 162 5.49 -9.24 -19.92
N ASP A 163 5.14 -10.28 -20.67
CA ASP A 163 5.06 -10.22 -22.14
C ASP A 163 3.91 -9.31 -22.62
N HIS A 164 2.90 -9.11 -21.76
CA HIS A 164 1.79 -8.21 -22.09
C HIS A 164 2.08 -6.74 -21.74
N ALA A 165 3.27 -6.42 -21.21
CA ALA A 165 3.62 -5.06 -20.81
C ALA A 165 2.59 -4.40 -19.86
N VAL A 166 2.26 -5.08 -18.77
CA VAL A 166 1.34 -4.57 -17.74
C VAL A 166 2.01 -3.41 -17.01
N ALA A 167 1.40 -2.25 -17.02
CA ALA A 167 1.98 -1.03 -16.47
C ALA A 167 2.11 -1.08 -14.93
N VAL A 168 3.24 -0.59 -14.42
CA VAL A 168 3.51 -0.45 -12.99
C VAL A 168 3.29 1.03 -12.61
N PRO A 169 2.23 1.38 -11.89
CA PRO A 169 1.97 2.78 -11.52
C PRO A 169 3.05 3.31 -10.58
N THR A 170 3.36 4.60 -10.68
CA THR A 170 4.31 5.26 -9.77
C THR A 170 3.71 5.51 -8.38
N HIS A 171 2.40 5.74 -8.31
CA HIS A 171 1.63 5.99 -7.10
C HIS A 171 0.26 5.32 -7.19
N LEU A 172 -0.37 5.20 -6.04
CA LEU A 172 -1.74 4.70 -5.90
C LEU A 172 -2.55 5.74 -5.14
N TYR A 173 -3.82 5.91 -5.51
CA TYR A 173 -4.73 6.77 -4.76
C TYR A 173 -5.90 6.00 -4.19
N LYS A 174 -6.47 6.56 -3.12
CA LYS A 174 -7.75 6.12 -2.54
C LYS A 174 -8.51 7.35 -2.08
N VAL A 175 -9.68 7.62 -2.69
CA VAL A 175 -10.60 8.67 -2.28
C VAL A 175 -11.73 8.01 -1.51
N VAL A 176 -12.03 8.52 -0.33
CA VAL A 176 -12.98 7.92 0.61
C VAL A 176 -14.00 8.95 1.04
N LEU A 177 -15.27 8.70 0.75
CA LEU A 177 -16.42 9.43 1.27
C LEU A 177 -17.16 8.53 2.27
N ALA A 178 -17.26 8.96 3.52
CA ALA A 178 -18.01 8.28 4.56
C ALA A 178 -19.24 9.11 4.91
N GLU A 179 -20.42 8.47 4.92
CA GLU A 179 -21.72 9.09 5.14
C GLU A 179 -22.52 8.36 6.20
N GLY A 180 -23.51 9.06 6.78
CA GLY A 180 -24.44 8.44 7.74
C GLY A 180 -23.85 8.25 9.13
N GLY A 181 -22.85 9.03 9.49
CA GLY A 181 -22.39 9.15 10.87
C GLY A 181 -23.43 9.81 11.79
N ALA A 182 -23.08 10.05 13.05
CA ALA A 182 -23.98 10.68 14.01
C ALA A 182 -24.52 12.02 13.46
N GLY A 183 -25.87 12.15 13.42
CA GLY A 183 -26.50 13.36 12.90
C GLY A 183 -26.43 13.56 11.36
N GLY A 184 -26.11 12.51 10.58
CA GLY A 184 -25.96 12.59 9.13
C GLY A 184 -24.61 13.13 8.67
N GLU A 185 -23.61 12.96 9.50
CA GLU A 185 -22.23 13.42 9.24
C GLU A 185 -21.67 12.84 7.93
N ARG A 186 -20.93 13.68 7.21
CA ARG A 186 -20.15 13.32 6.01
C ARG A 186 -18.69 13.67 6.22
N ARG A 187 -17.81 12.78 5.74
CA ARG A 187 -16.36 12.99 5.75
C ARG A 187 -15.76 12.60 4.41
N LEU A 188 -14.80 13.36 3.93
CA LEU A 188 -14.16 13.11 2.65
C LEU A 188 -12.63 13.32 2.76
N SER A 189 -11.85 12.36 2.31
CA SER A 189 -10.39 12.52 2.18
C SER A 189 -9.88 11.76 0.96
N ALA A 190 -8.82 12.30 0.37
CA ALA A 190 -8.08 11.66 -0.70
C ALA A 190 -6.65 11.35 -0.22
N PHE A 191 -6.19 10.14 -0.46
CA PHE A 191 -4.87 9.65 -0.09
C PHE A 191 -4.07 9.30 -1.32
N VAL A 192 -2.78 9.64 -1.35
CA VAL A 192 -1.84 9.23 -2.40
C VAL A 192 -0.62 8.62 -1.74
N LEU A 193 -0.32 7.40 -2.08
CA LEU A 193 0.84 6.65 -1.61
C LEU A 193 1.78 6.34 -2.78
N PRO A 194 3.11 6.42 -2.61
CA PRO A 194 4.03 5.93 -3.62
C PRO A 194 3.88 4.41 -3.78
N ASN A 195 4.00 3.91 -4.99
CA ASN A 195 4.08 2.47 -5.25
C ASN A 195 5.52 1.98 -5.05
N GLY A 196 6.01 2.15 -3.83
CA GLY A 196 7.37 1.84 -3.41
C GLY A 196 7.47 1.74 -1.90
N PRO A 197 8.64 1.37 -1.36
CA PRO A 197 8.88 1.40 0.07
C PRO A 197 8.70 2.82 0.63
N VAL A 198 8.03 2.94 1.77
CA VAL A 198 7.84 4.21 2.47
C VAL A 198 8.75 4.25 3.69
N PRO A 199 9.64 5.25 3.83
CA PRO A 199 10.54 5.31 4.97
C PRO A 199 9.81 5.58 6.28
N GLY A 200 10.33 5.05 7.38
CA GLY A 200 9.76 5.24 8.71
C GLY A 200 8.36 4.64 8.86
N HIS A 201 7.58 5.22 9.76
CA HIS A 201 6.20 4.83 10.02
C HIS A 201 5.30 6.07 10.02
N PRO A 202 5.15 6.77 8.88
CA PRO A 202 4.36 7.98 8.84
C PRO A 202 2.90 7.66 9.18
N PRO A 203 2.18 8.53 9.88
CA PRO A 203 0.74 8.39 10.09
C PRO A 203 0.00 8.53 8.75
N LEU A 204 -1.22 7.97 8.64
CA LEU A 204 -1.95 7.98 7.37
C LEU A 204 -2.33 9.38 6.88
N ASP A 205 -2.51 10.32 7.79
CA ASP A 205 -2.79 11.71 7.47
C ASP A 205 -1.65 12.39 6.69
N SER A 206 -0.41 11.89 6.77
CA SER A 206 0.70 12.37 5.95
C SER A 206 0.57 12.03 4.46
N PHE A 207 -0.34 11.13 4.09
CA PHE A 207 -0.66 10.79 2.71
C PHE A 207 -1.89 11.53 2.17
N VAL A 208 -2.54 12.35 2.99
CA VAL A 208 -3.71 13.13 2.57
C VAL A 208 -3.29 14.25 1.62
N VAL A 209 -4.00 14.34 0.52
CA VAL A 209 -3.81 15.39 -0.50
C VAL A 209 -5.15 16.05 -0.84
N PRO A 210 -5.16 17.25 -1.41
CA PRO A 210 -6.37 17.84 -1.96
C PRO A 210 -7.00 16.92 -3.04
N LEU A 211 -8.33 16.78 -3.00
CA LEU A 211 -9.07 15.92 -3.95
C LEU A 211 -8.79 16.33 -5.40
N GLU A 212 -8.73 17.62 -5.67
CA GLU A 212 -8.50 18.19 -6.99
C GLU A 212 -7.14 17.75 -7.59
N GLN A 213 -6.15 17.48 -6.74
CA GLN A 213 -4.86 16.94 -7.22
C GLN A 213 -5.00 15.49 -7.70
N VAL A 214 -5.82 14.70 -7.02
CA VAL A 214 -6.12 13.33 -7.46
C VAL A 214 -6.92 13.37 -8.75
N GLU A 215 -7.99 14.16 -8.80
CA GLU A 215 -8.83 14.30 -10.00
C GLU A 215 -8.02 14.75 -11.21
N ALA A 216 -7.17 15.78 -11.06
CA ALA A 216 -6.31 16.26 -12.12
C ALA A 216 -5.27 15.24 -12.58
N SER A 217 -4.70 14.45 -11.64
CA SER A 217 -3.66 13.47 -11.94
C SER A 217 -4.23 12.17 -12.53
N ALA A 218 -5.41 11.76 -12.07
CA ALA A 218 -6.11 10.56 -12.54
C ALA A 218 -6.91 10.82 -13.83
N GLY A 219 -7.20 12.08 -14.15
CA GLY A 219 -7.99 12.46 -15.33
C GLY A 219 -9.47 12.10 -15.21
N LEU A 220 -10.03 12.13 -13.99
CA LEU A 220 -11.42 11.80 -13.72
C LEU A 220 -12.00 12.71 -12.62
N VAL A 221 -13.31 12.83 -12.59
CA VAL A 221 -14.06 13.50 -11.51
C VAL A 221 -14.62 12.45 -10.58
N VAL A 222 -14.23 12.50 -9.30
CA VAL A 222 -14.68 11.56 -8.26
C VAL A 222 -15.96 12.10 -7.63
N PHE A 223 -16.99 11.27 -7.49
CA PHE A 223 -18.29 11.65 -6.94
C PHE A 223 -18.89 12.89 -7.62
N PRO A 224 -19.16 12.85 -8.95
CA PRO A 224 -19.59 14.03 -9.70
C PRO A 224 -20.91 14.64 -9.21
N GLU A 225 -21.79 13.83 -8.64
CA GLU A 225 -23.08 14.29 -8.11
C GLU A 225 -22.98 14.97 -6.72
N LEU A 226 -21.79 14.89 -6.09
CA LEU A 226 -21.58 15.48 -4.78
C LEU A 226 -21.26 16.97 -4.91
N SER A 227 -22.19 17.82 -4.52
CA SER A 227 -21.99 19.27 -4.46
C SER A 227 -21.08 19.66 -3.28
N GLU A 228 -20.38 20.78 -3.43
CA GLU A 228 -19.58 21.40 -2.35
C GLU A 228 -18.57 20.46 -1.65
N LYS A 229 -17.89 19.61 -2.41
CA LYS A 229 -16.89 18.67 -1.90
C LYS A 229 -15.87 19.35 -0.99
N GLY A 230 -15.46 20.56 -1.30
CA GLY A 230 -14.49 21.33 -0.50
C GLY A 230 -15.00 21.79 0.88
N ALA A 231 -16.31 21.74 1.12
CA ALA A 231 -16.91 22.06 2.41
C ALA A 231 -17.06 20.82 3.32
N ILE A 232 -16.85 19.60 2.78
CA ILE A 232 -16.96 18.37 3.54
C ILE A 232 -15.71 18.24 4.43
N ALA A 233 -15.92 18.01 5.73
CA ALA A 233 -14.83 17.86 6.67
C ALA A 233 -13.96 16.62 6.34
N PRO A 234 -12.63 16.68 6.61
CA PRO A 234 -11.74 15.55 6.33
C PRO A 234 -12.00 14.38 7.27
N LEU A 235 -11.67 13.16 6.80
CA LEU A 235 -11.68 11.94 7.62
C LEU A 235 -10.63 11.96 8.74
N CYS A 236 -9.50 12.66 8.51
CA CYS A 236 -8.40 12.76 9.45
C CYS A 236 -8.31 14.16 10.02
N GLY A 237 -8.03 14.26 11.32
CA GLY A 237 -7.92 15.56 12.02
C GLY A 237 -9.23 15.97 12.70
N GLY A 238 -9.21 17.10 13.40
CA GLY A 238 -10.35 17.61 14.15
C GLY A 238 -10.79 16.68 15.29
N GLU A 239 -12.09 16.58 15.49
CA GLU A 239 -12.67 15.77 16.59
C GLU A 239 -12.47 14.25 16.44
N LEU A 240 -12.29 13.76 15.21
CA LEU A 240 -11.98 12.33 14.96
C LEU A 240 -10.51 11.97 15.23
N GLY A 241 -9.68 12.96 15.52
CA GLY A 241 -8.26 12.75 15.77
C GLY A 241 -7.45 12.45 14.50
N ALA A 242 -6.18 12.08 14.69
CA ALA A 242 -5.36 11.55 13.61
C ALA A 242 -6.06 10.34 12.99
N CYS A 243 -5.87 10.07 11.70
CA CYS A 243 -6.30 8.81 11.08
C CYS A 243 -5.63 7.66 11.85
N GLY A 244 -6.23 7.39 13.01
CA GLY A 244 -5.72 6.48 14.02
C GLY A 244 -5.81 5.07 13.47
N ILE A 245 -4.65 4.47 13.36
CA ILE A 245 -4.59 3.07 13.07
C ILE A 245 -4.18 2.39 14.34
N GLY A 246 -4.92 1.34 14.65
CA GLY A 246 -4.49 0.39 15.66
C GLY A 246 -3.02 0.00 15.43
N ALA A 247 -2.35 -0.42 16.49
CA ALA A 247 -0.97 -0.83 16.46
C ALA A 247 -0.69 -1.73 15.24
N MET A 248 0.43 -1.50 14.58
CA MET A 248 0.91 -2.40 13.54
C MET A 248 1.04 -3.79 14.12
N ASP A 249 0.24 -4.73 13.62
CA ASP A 249 0.44 -6.13 13.98
C ASP A 249 1.76 -6.66 13.39
N GLY A 250 2.24 -7.82 13.88
CA GLY A 250 3.49 -8.40 13.45
C GLY A 250 3.59 -8.61 11.93
N ARG A 251 2.47 -8.80 11.24
CA ARG A 251 2.43 -8.94 9.78
C ARG A 251 2.76 -7.62 9.09
N ILE A 252 2.12 -6.52 9.48
CA ILE A 252 2.41 -5.19 8.93
C ILE A 252 3.85 -4.79 9.25
N ALA A 253 4.29 -5.03 10.49
CA ALA A 253 5.66 -4.75 10.92
C ALA A 253 6.68 -5.48 10.03
N GLY A 254 6.47 -6.76 9.74
CA GLY A 254 7.36 -7.54 8.87
C GLY A 254 7.47 -6.98 7.45
N TRP A 255 6.37 -6.55 6.84
CA TRP A 255 6.40 -5.92 5.52
C TRP A 255 7.07 -4.54 5.55
N LYS A 256 6.85 -3.78 6.62
CA LYS A 256 7.51 -2.49 6.82
C LYS A 256 9.03 -2.63 6.94
N MET A 257 9.50 -3.61 7.71
CA MET A 257 10.92 -3.92 7.84
C MET A 257 11.55 -4.35 6.50
N LEU A 258 10.82 -5.11 5.67
CA LEU A 258 11.26 -5.42 4.32
C LEU A 258 11.43 -4.13 3.49
N GLY A 259 10.50 -3.17 3.62
CA GLY A 259 10.61 -1.86 2.99
C GLY A 259 11.85 -1.09 3.45
N ASN A 260 12.11 -1.06 4.75
CA ASN A 260 13.30 -0.41 5.32
C ASN A 260 14.60 -1.03 4.79
N LEU A 261 14.67 -2.36 4.67
CA LEU A 261 15.81 -3.04 4.04
C LEU A 261 16.02 -2.58 2.60
N LYS A 262 14.95 -2.50 1.80
CA LYS A 262 15.02 -2.09 0.38
C LYS A 262 15.43 -0.62 0.20
N LEU A 263 15.16 0.23 1.18
CA LEU A 263 15.54 1.66 1.17
C LEU A 263 17.01 1.86 1.54
N SER A 264 17.70 0.86 2.08
CA SER A 264 19.10 0.98 2.48
C SER A 264 19.99 1.27 1.27
N SER A 265 20.72 2.36 1.31
CA SER A 265 21.61 2.83 0.23
C SER A 265 23.11 2.56 0.49
N ASN A 266 23.44 2.12 1.70
CA ASN A 266 24.79 1.80 2.11
C ASN A 266 24.81 0.71 3.20
N CYS A 267 26.02 0.17 3.45
CA CYS A 267 26.21 -0.95 4.39
C CYS A 267 25.80 -0.63 5.83
N LEU A 268 25.92 0.61 6.27
CA LEU A 268 25.56 1.01 7.62
C LEU A 268 24.03 1.00 7.81
N GLU A 269 23.32 1.59 6.87
CA GLU A 269 21.85 1.58 6.85
C GLU A 269 21.31 0.15 6.76
N LEU A 270 21.89 -0.68 5.89
CA LEU A 270 21.47 -2.07 5.74
C LEU A 270 21.67 -2.87 7.05
N ARG A 271 22.79 -2.64 7.76
CA ARG A 271 23.03 -3.26 9.06
C ARG A 271 22.04 -2.80 10.13
N SER A 272 21.73 -1.49 10.16
CA SER A 272 20.75 -0.94 11.09
C SER A 272 19.37 -1.51 10.86
N ALA A 273 18.89 -1.52 9.60
CA ALA A 273 17.61 -2.11 9.24
C ALA A 273 17.53 -3.61 9.53
N TRP A 274 18.64 -4.35 9.33
CA TRP A 274 18.70 -5.77 9.68
C TRP A 274 18.66 -6.02 11.19
N ALA A 275 19.30 -5.18 11.99
CA ALA A 275 19.26 -5.29 13.44
C ALA A 275 17.84 -5.11 14.00
N GLU A 276 17.00 -4.26 13.38
CA GLU A 276 15.59 -4.15 13.72
C GLU A 276 14.83 -5.46 13.43
N VAL A 277 15.11 -6.11 12.30
CA VAL A 277 14.51 -7.40 11.93
C VAL A 277 14.87 -8.48 12.95
N GLU A 278 16.16 -8.58 13.33
CA GLU A 278 16.64 -9.56 14.34
C GLU A 278 16.03 -9.30 15.72
N GLY A 279 15.87 -8.03 16.11
CA GLY A 279 15.28 -7.65 17.39
C GLY A 279 13.79 -7.96 17.51
N HIS A 280 13.09 -8.07 16.40
CA HIS A 280 11.63 -8.27 16.41
C HIS A 280 11.21 -9.74 16.61
N GLY A 281 12.00 -10.70 16.13
CA GLY A 281 11.74 -12.14 16.22
C GLY A 281 10.43 -12.60 15.56
N GLY A 282 10.38 -13.82 15.08
CA GLY A 282 9.11 -14.49 14.69
C GLY A 282 8.29 -13.86 13.55
N LEU A 283 8.92 -13.14 12.61
CA LEU A 283 8.23 -12.53 11.47
C LEU A 283 7.97 -13.55 10.35
N ASP A 284 6.76 -13.56 9.81
CA ASP A 284 6.35 -14.54 8.78
C ASP A 284 7.18 -14.49 7.48
N ASN A 285 7.78 -13.35 7.16
CA ASN A 285 8.54 -13.11 5.94
C ASN A 285 10.06 -13.09 6.14
N MET A 286 10.58 -13.65 7.23
CA MET A 286 12.01 -13.70 7.57
C MET A 286 12.90 -14.21 6.43
N ARG A 287 12.47 -15.27 5.73
CA ARG A 287 13.23 -15.82 4.60
C ARG A 287 13.41 -14.79 3.48
N MET A 288 12.34 -14.08 3.12
CA MET A 288 12.39 -13.03 2.10
C MET A 288 13.26 -11.87 2.53
N MET A 289 13.18 -11.45 3.79
CA MET A 289 14.02 -10.39 4.35
C MET A 289 15.50 -10.76 4.34
N SER A 290 15.84 -12.01 4.71
CA SER A 290 17.21 -12.50 4.64
C SER A 290 17.74 -12.49 3.20
N GLN A 291 16.96 -12.99 2.22
CA GLN A 291 17.34 -12.96 0.80
C GLN A 291 17.53 -11.53 0.29
N THR A 292 16.66 -10.60 0.69
CA THR A 292 16.78 -9.18 0.31
C THR A 292 18.06 -8.57 0.89
N LYS A 293 18.33 -8.81 2.18
CA LYS A 293 19.57 -8.37 2.85
C LYS A 293 20.80 -8.90 2.11
N ASP A 294 20.84 -10.20 1.82
CA ASP A 294 21.99 -10.85 1.19
C ASP A 294 22.24 -10.30 -0.23
N SER A 295 21.17 -10.06 -1.00
CA SER A 295 21.24 -9.44 -2.32
C SER A 295 21.78 -8.02 -2.25
N LEU A 296 21.25 -7.19 -1.35
CA LEU A 296 21.70 -5.81 -1.15
C LEU A 296 23.14 -5.74 -0.65
N ALA A 297 23.51 -6.58 0.34
CA ALA A 297 24.86 -6.65 0.85
C ALA A 297 25.87 -7.02 -0.25
N SER A 298 25.51 -7.95 -1.13
CA SER A 298 26.32 -8.33 -2.28
C SER A 298 26.47 -7.18 -3.28
N SER A 299 25.37 -6.50 -3.62
CA SER A 299 25.37 -5.38 -4.58
C SER A 299 26.17 -4.17 -4.10
N MET A 300 26.20 -3.93 -2.78
CA MET A 300 26.95 -2.83 -2.14
C MET A 300 28.35 -3.24 -1.72
N ALA A 301 28.79 -4.47 -1.99
CA ALA A 301 30.06 -5.05 -1.53
C ALA A 301 30.24 -4.93 0.01
N CYS A 302 29.18 -5.14 0.77
CA CYS A 302 29.25 -5.09 2.23
C CYS A 302 29.93 -6.32 2.81
N GLU A 303 30.95 -6.13 3.64
CA GLU A 303 31.48 -7.20 4.51
C GLU A 303 30.45 -7.46 5.62
N TRP A 304 29.75 -8.59 5.55
CA TRP A 304 28.80 -8.99 6.57
C TRP A 304 29.50 -9.81 7.65
N GLN A 305 29.79 -9.21 8.79
CA GLN A 305 30.16 -9.95 9.98
C GLN A 305 28.90 -10.22 10.79
N PRO A 306 28.61 -11.48 11.17
CA PRO A 306 27.51 -11.74 12.08
C PRO A 306 27.75 -10.96 13.38
N PRO A 307 26.70 -10.50 14.07
CA PRO A 307 26.85 -9.82 15.34
C PRO A 307 27.69 -10.71 16.27
N LYS A 308 28.75 -10.12 16.88
CA LYS A 308 29.51 -10.83 17.89
C LYS A 308 28.52 -11.27 18.96
N ALA A 309 28.48 -12.57 19.25
CA ALA A 309 27.67 -13.09 20.34
C ALA A 309 27.85 -12.19 21.58
N PRO A 310 26.78 -11.86 22.30
CA PRO A 310 26.90 -11.03 23.49
C PRO A 310 27.98 -11.67 24.39
N LEU A 311 28.96 -10.87 24.81
CA LEU A 311 29.98 -11.28 25.73
C LEU A 311 29.28 -11.96 26.91
N LYS A 312 29.52 -13.27 27.11
CA LYS A 312 29.06 -13.96 28.30
C LYS A 312 29.50 -13.12 29.48
N GLN A 313 28.58 -12.63 30.28
CA GLN A 313 28.91 -12.04 31.56
C GLN A 313 29.74 -13.08 32.32
N PRO A 314 30.84 -12.68 32.96
CA PRO A 314 31.64 -13.64 33.76
C PRO A 314 30.72 -14.18 34.86
N GLU A 315 30.48 -15.48 34.83
CA GLU A 315 29.91 -16.23 35.94
C GLU A 315 30.85 -16.05 37.14
N GLY A 316 30.40 -15.39 38.20
CA GLY A 316 31.10 -15.34 39.46
C GLY A 316 31.39 -13.95 40.05
N ALA A 317 30.36 -13.15 40.24
CA ALA A 317 30.41 -12.12 41.29
C ALA A 317 29.40 -12.51 42.36
N ALA A 318 29.90 -13.01 43.48
CA ALA A 318 29.10 -13.26 44.70
C ALA A 318 28.43 -11.96 45.14
N PRO A 319 27.18 -12.01 45.64
CA PRO A 319 26.51 -10.81 46.16
C PRO A 319 27.28 -10.29 47.40
N PRO A 320 27.33 -8.95 47.61
CA PRO A 320 27.94 -8.38 48.79
C PRO A 320 27.18 -8.82 50.03
N GLU A 321 27.93 -9.25 51.07
CA GLU A 321 27.40 -9.58 52.38
C GLU A 321 26.66 -8.38 52.99
N GLU A 322 25.41 -8.58 53.36
CA GLU A 322 24.62 -7.60 54.14
C GLU A 322 25.27 -7.45 55.53
N GLY A 323 25.80 -6.25 55.78
CA GLY A 323 26.33 -5.89 57.09
C GLY A 323 25.25 -5.90 58.17
N LYS A 324 25.49 -6.68 59.24
CA LYS A 324 24.70 -6.65 60.49
C LYS A 324 24.68 -5.23 61.10
N PRO A 325 23.53 -4.74 61.58
CA PRO A 325 23.51 -3.53 62.37
C PRO A 325 24.12 -3.75 63.77
N PRO A 326 24.80 -2.72 64.38
CA PRO A 326 25.38 -2.83 65.69
C PRO A 326 24.33 -2.85 66.78
N SER A 327 24.53 -3.77 67.73
CA SER A 327 23.79 -3.86 68.98
C SER A 327 24.16 -2.75 69.96
N SER A 328 23.17 -2.02 70.45
CA SER A 328 23.04 -1.51 71.83
C SER A 328 21.66 -0.96 72.04
#